data_034322b8eb1481f323141d356bd4db38
#
_entry.id   034322b8eb1481f323141d356bd4db38
#
_cell.length_a   1.000
_cell.length_b   1.000
_cell.length_c   1.000
_cell.angle_alpha   90.00
_cell.angle_beta   90.00
_cell.angle_gamma   90.00
#
_symmetry.space_group_name_H-M   'P 1'
#
loop_
_entity.id
_entity.type
_entity.pdbx_description
1 polymer ?
#
loop_
_entity_poly.entity_id
_entity_poly.type
_entity_poly.pdbx_seq_one_letter_code
_entity_poly.pdbx_strand_id
1 'polypeptide(L)'
;MRSQVSMSFDSADVAALETDGTWEAVILHEMAHVIGIGTLWSSSDVGIPGSQELYVDGSGQYTGATGLAAYQQEFVGQESATFVPVELGGGGGTANGHWNEGDGGFATGITRVSDGQDMNLMLMSGWLNGGSYISDTTLGSFEDLGYNTTLVLNAVPEPSSALLLLAGFMGISLHRRRA
;
A
#
# COMPACT_ATOMS: atom_id res chain seq x y z
N MET A 1 2.05 21.09 -20.41
CA MET A 1 0.73 21.45 -19.86
C MET A 1 0.89 21.49 -18.33
N ARG A 2 0.46 22.53 -17.62
CA ARG A 2 0.44 22.51 -16.16
C ARG A 2 -0.91 21.97 -15.73
N SER A 3 -0.95 20.79 -15.14
CA SER A 3 -2.17 20.27 -14.52
C SER A 3 -2.37 21.04 -13.19
N GLN A 4 -3.55 21.63 -13.03
CA GLN A 4 -3.95 22.28 -11.80
C GLN A 4 -5.01 21.42 -11.14
N VAL A 5 -4.80 21.07 -9.87
CA VAL A 5 -5.77 20.37 -9.05
C VAL A 5 -6.21 21.32 -7.94
N SER A 6 -7.50 21.32 -7.61
CA SER A 6 -8.05 22.10 -6.50
C SER A 6 -8.77 21.16 -5.54
N MET A 7 -8.54 21.35 -4.25
CA MET A 7 -9.30 20.72 -3.17
C MET A 7 -10.22 21.77 -2.55
N SER A 8 -11.41 21.37 -2.16
CA SER A 8 -12.36 22.25 -1.49
C SER A 8 -12.88 21.54 -0.25
N PHE A 9 -12.91 22.25 0.86
CA PHE A 9 -13.39 21.73 2.14
C PHE A 9 -14.54 22.59 2.64
N ASP A 10 -15.51 21.96 3.33
CA ASP A 10 -16.55 22.69 4.05
C ASP A 10 -15.95 23.36 5.28
N SER A 11 -16.20 24.64 5.46
CA SER A 11 -15.65 25.42 6.58
C SER A 11 -16.18 24.97 7.93
N ALA A 12 -17.38 24.36 7.99
CA ALA A 12 -17.92 23.82 9.23
C ALA A 12 -17.18 22.55 9.65
N ASP A 13 -16.85 21.69 8.69
CA ASP A 13 -16.08 20.46 8.94
C ASP A 13 -14.63 20.78 9.34
N VAL A 14 -14.01 21.79 8.71
CA VAL A 14 -12.66 22.24 9.06
C VAL A 14 -12.55 22.60 10.55
N ALA A 15 -13.51 23.39 11.07
CA ALA A 15 -13.49 23.80 12.48
C ALA A 15 -13.59 22.62 13.46
N ALA A 16 -14.35 21.58 13.10
CA ALA A 16 -14.43 20.34 13.88
C ALA A 16 -13.12 19.56 13.84
N LEU A 17 -12.55 19.36 12.64
CA LEU A 17 -11.29 18.63 12.42
C LEU A 17 -10.08 19.32 13.10
N GLU A 18 -10.06 20.67 13.12
CA GLU A 18 -9.03 21.43 13.86
C GLU A 18 -9.16 21.19 15.37
N THR A 19 -10.38 21.18 15.91
CA THR A 19 -10.64 20.92 17.31
C THR A 19 -10.22 19.52 17.73
N ASP A 20 -10.45 18.54 16.86
CA ASP A 20 -10.11 17.13 17.09
C ASP A 20 -8.63 16.83 16.78
N GLY A 21 -7.89 17.79 16.20
CA GLY A 21 -6.49 17.64 15.85
C GLY A 21 -6.23 16.72 14.65
N THR A 22 -7.24 16.48 13.80
CA THR A 22 -7.19 15.56 12.65
C THR A 22 -7.10 16.29 11.31
N TRP A 23 -7.16 17.63 11.29
CA TRP A 23 -7.19 18.44 10.09
C TRP A 23 -5.98 18.20 9.17
N GLU A 24 -4.77 18.16 9.74
CA GLU A 24 -3.55 17.90 8.95
C GLU A 24 -3.59 16.52 8.29
N ALA A 25 -4.09 15.51 8.99
CA ALA A 25 -4.21 14.16 8.44
C ALA A 25 -5.19 14.13 7.24
N VAL A 26 -6.31 14.85 7.33
CA VAL A 26 -7.26 14.96 6.19
C VAL A 26 -6.61 15.63 4.99
N ILE A 27 -5.89 16.73 5.17
CA ILE A 27 -5.19 17.41 4.06
C ILE A 27 -4.19 16.47 3.41
N LEU A 28 -3.36 15.78 4.19
CA LEU A 28 -2.36 14.85 3.67
C LEU A 28 -3.00 13.67 2.93
N HIS A 29 -4.12 13.16 3.44
CA HIS A 29 -4.90 12.10 2.80
C HIS A 29 -5.39 12.54 1.42
N GLU A 30 -6.07 13.67 1.33
CA GLU A 30 -6.59 14.20 0.07
C GLU A 30 -5.45 14.54 -0.92
N MET A 31 -4.35 15.08 -0.42
CA MET A 31 -3.17 15.31 -1.26
C MET A 31 -2.61 14.02 -1.84
N ALA A 32 -2.61 12.92 -1.08
CA ALA A 32 -2.16 11.62 -1.58
C ALA A 32 -3.04 11.12 -2.73
N HIS A 33 -4.37 11.31 -2.66
CA HIS A 33 -5.26 11.02 -3.79
C HIS A 33 -4.97 11.89 -5.01
N VAL A 34 -4.70 13.18 -4.80
CA VAL A 34 -4.36 14.12 -5.89
C VAL A 34 -3.11 13.67 -6.65
N ILE A 35 -2.13 13.08 -5.97
CA ILE A 35 -0.89 12.61 -6.58
C ILE A 35 -0.90 11.13 -6.92
N GLY A 36 -2.03 10.43 -6.74
CA GLY A 36 -2.25 9.15 -7.39
C GLY A 36 -2.63 7.95 -6.53
N ILE A 37 -2.53 8.03 -5.21
CA ILE A 37 -2.97 6.92 -4.36
C ILE A 37 -4.45 6.66 -4.59
N GLY A 38 -4.82 5.42 -4.89
CA GLY A 38 -6.19 5.02 -5.20
C GLY A 38 -6.70 5.50 -6.55
N THR A 39 -6.33 6.71 -6.98
CA THR A 39 -6.87 7.35 -8.18
C THR A 39 -6.16 6.94 -9.48
N LEU A 40 -4.90 6.53 -9.39
CA LEU A 40 -4.09 6.14 -10.54
C LEU A 40 -3.70 4.66 -10.54
N TRP A 41 -4.13 3.87 -9.57
CA TRP A 41 -3.74 2.47 -9.45
C TRP A 41 -4.25 1.59 -10.60
N SER A 42 -5.47 1.84 -11.09
CA SER A 42 -6.11 1.08 -12.17
C SER A 42 -6.04 1.78 -13.52
N SER A 43 -5.39 2.95 -13.60
CA SER A 43 -5.39 3.75 -14.82
C SER A 43 -4.24 3.35 -15.75
N SER A 44 -4.57 2.64 -16.81
CA SER A 44 -3.68 2.41 -17.96
C SER A 44 -3.45 3.67 -18.80
N ASP A 45 -4.27 4.72 -18.60
CA ASP A 45 -4.33 5.89 -19.46
C ASP A 45 -3.39 7.03 -19.04
N VAL A 46 -2.70 6.92 -17.92
CA VAL A 46 -2.00 8.07 -17.32
C VAL A 46 -0.68 8.41 -17.99
N GLY A 47 -0.25 7.63 -18.97
CA GLY A 47 0.97 7.90 -19.73
C GLY A 47 2.24 8.03 -18.88
N ILE A 48 2.22 7.51 -17.66
CA ILE A 48 3.39 7.40 -16.81
C ILE A 48 4.26 6.29 -17.39
N PRO A 49 5.50 6.55 -17.78
CA PRO A 49 6.38 5.52 -18.28
C PRO A 49 6.53 4.41 -17.23
N GLY A 50 6.10 3.19 -17.57
CA GLY A 50 6.12 2.03 -16.67
C GLY A 50 4.86 1.88 -15.81
N SER A 51 3.78 2.65 -16.05
CA SER A 51 2.51 2.40 -15.38
C SER A 51 2.04 0.99 -15.68
N GLN A 52 2.23 0.12 -14.71
CA GLN A 52 1.63 -1.20 -14.68
C GLN A 52 0.25 -1.06 -14.05
N GLU A 53 -0.66 -1.93 -14.40
CA GLU A 53 -1.92 -2.04 -13.70
C GLU A 53 -1.62 -2.55 -12.27
N LEU A 54 -1.63 -1.61 -11.31
CA LEU A 54 -1.29 -1.90 -9.91
C LEU A 54 -2.47 -2.50 -9.16
N TYR A 55 -3.68 -2.24 -9.66
CA TYR A 55 -4.93 -2.64 -9.08
C TYR A 55 -5.99 -2.84 -10.14
N VAL A 56 -6.76 -3.92 -10.06
CA VAL A 56 -7.96 -4.17 -10.87
C VAL A 56 -9.19 -3.79 -10.05
N ASP A 57 -9.99 -2.86 -10.52
CA ASP A 57 -11.18 -2.39 -9.83
C ASP A 57 -12.08 -3.55 -9.38
N GLY A 58 -12.48 -3.52 -8.12
CA GLY A 58 -13.31 -4.55 -7.50
C GLY A 58 -12.54 -5.82 -7.09
N SER A 59 -11.25 -5.92 -7.34
CA SER A 59 -10.47 -7.08 -6.90
C SER A 59 -10.17 -7.10 -5.41
N GLY A 60 -10.10 -5.93 -4.76
CA GLY A 60 -9.62 -5.79 -3.39
C GLY A 60 -8.12 -6.09 -3.22
N GLN A 61 -7.35 -6.17 -4.33
CA GLN A 61 -5.98 -6.67 -4.34
C GLN A 61 -5.04 -5.71 -5.06
N TYR A 62 -4.29 -4.90 -4.30
CA TYR A 62 -3.21 -4.11 -4.85
C TYR A 62 -1.95 -4.96 -5.01
N THR A 63 -1.31 -4.93 -6.17
CA THR A 63 -0.20 -5.82 -6.54
C THR A 63 1.06 -5.09 -6.98
N GLY A 64 1.14 -3.78 -6.77
CA GLY A 64 2.36 -3.01 -7.03
C GLY A 64 3.54 -3.57 -6.24
N ALA A 65 4.68 -3.75 -6.92
CA ALA A 65 5.78 -4.55 -6.37
C ALA A 65 6.40 -3.91 -5.11
N THR A 66 6.58 -2.60 -5.11
CA THR A 66 7.22 -1.89 -3.98
C THR A 66 6.27 -1.75 -2.81
N GLY A 67 4.99 -1.40 -3.06
CA GLY A 67 3.96 -1.34 -2.02
C GLY A 67 3.71 -2.70 -1.37
N LEU A 68 3.67 -3.78 -2.17
CA LEU A 68 3.55 -5.14 -1.64
C LEU A 68 4.76 -5.56 -0.81
N ALA A 69 5.98 -5.28 -1.28
CA ALA A 69 7.19 -5.60 -0.52
C ALA A 69 7.26 -4.82 0.81
N ALA A 70 6.82 -3.55 0.82
CA ALA A 70 6.69 -2.77 2.03
C ALA A 70 5.66 -3.38 2.99
N TYR A 71 4.49 -3.75 2.50
CA TYR A 71 3.44 -4.40 3.29
C TYR A 71 3.92 -5.68 3.97
N GLN A 72 4.64 -6.52 3.21
CA GLN A 72 5.22 -7.77 3.73
C GLN A 72 6.22 -7.53 4.87
N GLN A 73 6.93 -6.42 4.87
CA GLN A 73 7.91 -6.08 5.90
C GLN A 73 7.29 -5.29 7.06
N GLU A 74 6.30 -4.47 6.77
CA GLU A 74 5.68 -3.57 7.75
C GLU A 74 4.75 -4.30 8.73
N PHE A 75 4.04 -5.36 8.27
CA PHE A 75 2.97 -5.98 9.04
C PHE A 75 3.27 -7.42 9.45
N VAL A 76 2.93 -7.73 10.71
CA VAL A 76 3.13 -9.07 11.29
C VAL A 76 2.30 -10.12 10.56
N GLY A 77 2.94 -11.22 10.18
CA GLY A 77 2.27 -12.36 9.52
C GLY A 77 1.94 -12.12 8.05
N GLN A 78 2.43 -11.03 7.46
CA GLN A 78 2.18 -10.68 6.05
C GLN A 78 3.37 -10.99 5.13
N GLU A 79 4.42 -11.63 5.61
CA GLU A 79 5.67 -11.91 4.89
C GLU A 79 5.48 -12.70 3.59
N SER A 80 4.37 -13.43 3.48
CA SER A 80 4.00 -14.22 2.28
C SER A 80 2.77 -13.69 1.56
N ALA A 81 2.30 -12.48 1.90
CA ALA A 81 1.18 -11.86 1.21
C ALA A 81 1.48 -11.70 -0.28
N THR A 82 0.48 -11.90 -1.13
CA THR A 82 0.58 -11.74 -2.59
C THR A 82 -0.08 -10.46 -3.10
N PHE A 83 -0.71 -9.71 -2.21
CA PHE A 83 -1.33 -8.41 -2.47
C PHE A 83 -1.47 -7.61 -1.17
N VAL A 84 -1.65 -6.31 -1.28
CA VAL A 84 -2.11 -5.44 -0.19
C VAL A 84 -3.62 -5.34 -0.25
N PRO A 85 -4.36 -5.56 0.86
CA PRO A 85 -5.82 -5.45 0.85
C PRO A 85 -6.29 -4.02 0.57
N VAL A 86 -7.23 -3.88 -0.37
CA VAL A 86 -7.89 -2.62 -0.74
C VAL A 86 -9.36 -2.68 -0.35
N GLU A 87 -9.88 -1.58 0.17
CA GLU A 87 -11.25 -1.45 0.62
C GLU A 87 -12.25 -1.62 -0.53
N LEU A 88 -13.28 -2.44 -0.33
CA LEU A 88 -14.35 -2.68 -1.29
C LEU A 88 -15.71 -2.11 -0.82
N GLY A 89 -15.80 -1.73 0.45
CA GLY A 89 -16.98 -1.15 1.07
C GLY A 89 -17.01 0.38 1.03
N GLY A 90 -17.92 0.99 1.80
CA GLY A 90 -17.97 2.44 2.02
C GLY A 90 -18.49 3.29 0.85
N GLY A 91 -18.78 2.70 -0.29
CA GLY A 91 -19.32 3.40 -1.48
C GLY A 91 -18.26 4.13 -2.32
N GLY A 92 -18.70 4.98 -3.25
CA GLY A 92 -17.85 5.55 -4.30
C GLY A 92 -16.77 6.53 -3.84
N GLY A 93 -16.77 6.96 -2.58
CA GLY A 93 -15.69 7.79 -2.01
C GLY A 93 -14.61 6.98 -1.30
N THR A 94 -14.85 5.70 -1.03
CA THR A 94 -13.99 4.85 -0.21
C THR A 94 -13.50 3.61 -0.97
N ALA A 95 -14.43 2.91 -1.60
CA ALA A 95 -14.14 1.66 -2.31
C ALA A 95 -13.13 1.85 -3.45
N ASN A 96 -12.23 0.89 -3.60
CA ASN A 96 -11.20 0.81 -4.65
C ASN A 96 -10.08 1.89 -4.57
N GLY A 97 -10.14 2.80 -3.61
CA GLY A 97 -9.19 3.90 -3.50
C GLY A 97 -8.37 3.94 -2.22
N HIS A 98 -8.63 3.03 -1.29
CA HIS A 98 -8.05 3.06 0.06
C HIS A 98 -7.54 1.69 0.48
N TRP A 99 -6.60 1.67 1.42
CA TRP A 99 -6.23 0.44 2.11
C TRP A 99 -7.39 -0.06 2.95
N ASN A 100 -7.54 -1.38 3.00
CA ASN A 100 -8.64 -1.99 3.72
C ASN A 100 -8.50 -1.80 5.23
N GLU A 101 -9.60 -1.45 5.87
CA GLU A 101 -9.79 -1.51 7.32
C GLU A 101 -10.94 -2.47 7.66
N GLY A 102 -11.21 -2.68 8.94
CA GLY A 102 -12.44 -3.35 9.35
C GLY A 102 -13.66 -2.48 9.06
N ASP A 103 -14.78 -3.07 8.68
CA ASP A 103 -16.02 -2.38 8.32
C ASP A 103 -16.32 -1.21 9.25
N GLY A 104 -16.39 0.02 8.69
CA GLY A 104 -16.66 1.23 9.47
C GLY A 104 -15.45 1.75 10.29
N GLY A 105 -14.22 1.46 9.86
CA GLY A 105 -12.99 1.94 10.47
C GLY A 105 -12.50 1.10 11.64
N PHE A 106 -13.07 -0.08 11.85
CA PHE A 106 -12.62 -0.99 12.93
C PHE A 106 -11.24 -1.59 12.64
N ALA A 107 -10.61 -2.08 13.72
CA ALA A 107 -9.33 -2.75 13.63
C ALA A 107 -9.38 -4.00 12.75
N THR A 108 -8.35 -4.19 11.95
CA THR A 108 -8.18 -5.36 11.07
C THR A 108 -7.58 -6.56 11.80
N GLY A 109 -6.89 -6.33 12.92
CA GLY A 109 -6.05 -7.31 13.58
C GLY A 109 -4.67 -7.50 12.92
N ILE A 110 -4.40 -6.80 11.81
CA ILE A 110 -3.09 -6.77 11.15
C ILE A 110 -2.30 -5.63 11.77
N THR A 111 -1.22 -5.96 12.48
CA THR A 111 -0.47 -4.97 13.28
C THR A 111 0.92 -4.74 12.73
N ARG A 112 1.38 -3.50 12.83
CA ARG A 112 2.70 -3.07 12.39
C ARG A 112 3.80 -3.66 13.29
N VAL A 113 4.87 -4.15 12.66
CA VAL A 113 6.02 -4.78 13.34
C VAL A 113 6.73 -3.82 14.30
N SER A 114 6.82 -2.54 13.94
CA SER A 114 7.62 -1.55 14.66
C SER A 114 7.03 -1.13 16.01
N ASP A 115 5.69 -1.04 16.13
CA ASP A 115 5.03 -0.47 17.31
C ASP A 115 3.67 -1.09 17.64
N GLY A 116 3.23 -2.10 16.87
CA GLY A 116 1.97 -2.81 17.11
C GLY A 116 0.71 -2.05 16.71
N GLN A 117 0.81 -0.91 16.03
CA GLN A 117 -0.37 -0.18 15.54
C GLN A 117 -1.08 -0.99 14.47
N ASP A 118 -2.42 -0.99 14.52
CA ASP A 118 -3.24 -1.69 13.53
C ASP A 118 -3.25 -0.97 12.18
N MET A 119 -3.40 -1.75 11.12
CA MET A 119 -3.47 -1.27 9.74
C MET A 119 -4.57 -0.24 9.51
N ASN A 120 -5.67 -0.28 10.27
CA ASN A 120 -6.77 0.69 10.17
C ASN A 120 -6.35 2.13 10.52
N LEU A 121 -5.16 2.33 11.10
CA LEU A 121 -4.58 3.65 11.38
C LEU A 121 -3.69 4.18 10.25
N MET A 122 -3.56 3.45 9.14
CA MET A 122 -2.85 3.98 7.98
C MET A 122 -3.56 5.24 7.46
N LEU A 123 -2.77 6.27 7.12
CA LEU A 123 -3.32 7.54 6.61
C LEU A 123 -4.28 7.35 5.43
N MET A 124 -4.01 6.35 4.58
CA MET A 124 -4.78 6.05 3.38
C MET A 124 -5.80 4.92 3.57
N SER A 125 -6.24 4.63 4.79
CA SER A 125 -7.45 3.84 5.04
C SER A 125 -8.71 4.63 4.72
N GLY A 126 -9.84 3.97 4.48
CA GLY A 126 -11.09 4.61 4.08
C GLY A 126 -11.81 5.37 5.20
N TRP A 127 -11.31 5.30 6.42
CA TRP A 127 -11.88 5.98 7.59
C TRP A 127 -10.79 6.75 8.33
N LEU A 128 -11.12 7.99 8.68
CA LEU A 128 -10.23 8.82 9.50
C LEU A 128 -10.27 8.36 10.95
N ASN A 129 -9.27 7.63 11.36
CA ASN A 129 -9.05 7.24 12.74
C ASN A 129 -8.02 8.17 13.41
N GLY A 130 -8.25 8.54 14.67
CA GLY A 130 -7.28 9.35 15.42
C GLY A 130 -5.93 8.62 15.54
N GLY A 131 -4.82 9.36 15.36
CA GLY A 131 -3.47 8.78 15.42
C GLY A 131 -3.01 8.11 14.13
N SER A 132 -3.59 8.49 12.98
CA SER A 132 -3.18 7.97 11.67
C SER A 132 -1.70 8.26 11.35
N TYR A 133 -1.07 7.36 10.61
CA TYR A 133 0.34 7.44 10.22
C TYR A 133 0.53 7.17 8.72
N ILE A 134 1.61 7.73 8.16
CA ILE A 134 2.04 7.37 6.81
C ILE A 134 2.78 6.04 6.89
N SER A 135 2.25 5.01 6.24
CA SER A 135 2.83 3.67 6.23
C SER A 135 3.91 3.52 5.16
N ASP A 136 4.85 2.60 5.39
CA ASP A 136 5.83 2.19 4.37
C ASP A 136 5.13 1.60 3.13
N THR A 137 4.02 0.92 3.32
CA THR A 137 3.14 0.43 2.25
C THR A 137 2.64 1.56 1.36
N THR A 138 2.21 2.68 1.95
CA THR A 138 1.78 3.88 1.19
C THR A 138 2.96 4.51 0.45
N LEU A 139 4.13 4.63 1.10
CA LEU A 139 5.33 5.13 0.44
C LEU A 139 5.75 4.23 -0.74
N GLY A 140 5.69 2.91 -0.56
CA GLY A 140 5.95 1.95 -1.63
C GLY A 140 4.98 2.06 -2.80
N SER A 141 3.70 2.35 -2.52
CA SER A 141 2.72 2.62 -3.58
C SER A 141 3.03 3.88 -4.37
N PHE A 142 3.58 4.93 -3.76
CA PHE A 142 4.09 6.09 -4.49
C PHE A 142 5.28 5.72 -5.39
N GLU A 143 6.18 4.84 -4.95
CA GLU A 143 7.28 4.38 -5.80
C GLU A 143 6.78 3.55 -6.99
N ASP A 144 5.76 2.72 -6.81
CA ASP A 144 5.11 1.99 -7.90
C ASP A 144 4.44 2.94 -8.91
N LEU A 145 4.00 4.13 -8.47
CA LEU A 145 3.51 5.22 -9.32
C LEU A 145 4.64 6.04 -9.98
N GLY A 146 5.91 5.76 -9.68
CA GLY A 146 7.07 6.42 -10.27
C GLY A 146 7.62 7.61 -9.48
N TYR A 147 7.17 7.84 -8.26
CA TYR A 147 7.75 8.83 -7.36
C TYR A 147 9.00 8.28 -6.66
N ASN A 148 9.87 9.18 -6.20
CA ASN A 148 10.96 8.83 -5.29
C ASN A 148 10.53 9.17 -3.87
N THR A 149 10.61 8.20 -2.97
CA THR A 149 10.27 8.37 -1.55
C THR A 149 11.49 8.20 -0.65
N THR A 150 11.28 8.24 0.65
CA THR A 150 12.29 7.94 1.68
C THR A 150 12.20 6.49 2.16
N LEU A 151 11.42 5.66 1.46
CA LEU A 151 11.26 4.25 1.81
C LEU A 151 12.59 3.52 1.73
N VAL A 152 12.91 2.77 2.78
CA VAL A 152 14.07 1.88 2.82
C VAL A 152 13.57 0.46 3.06
N LEU A 153 13.47 -0.31 2.00
CA LEU A 153 13.16 -1.74 2.14
C LEU A 153 14.42 -2.51 2.49
N ASN A 154 14.34 -3.34 3.51
CA ASN A 154 15.37 -4.34 3.77
C ASN A 154 15.34 -5.36 2.64
N ALA A 155 16.52 -5.81 2.18
CA ALA A 155 16.57 -6.91 1.23
C ALA A 155 15.85 -8.13 1.84
N VAL A 156 14.73 -8.54 1.24
CA VAL A 156 14.07 -9.79 1.62
C VAL A 156 15.05 -10.91 1.30
N PRO A 157 15.45 -11.75 2.27
CA PRO A 157 16.26 -12.91 1.97
C PRO A 157 15.53 -13.73 0.91
N GLU A 158 16.18 -13.96 -0.23
CA GLU A 158 15.64 -14.79 -1.30
C GLU A 158 15.07 -16.08 -0.67
N PRO A 159 13.84 -16.49 -0.96
CA PRO A 159 13.30 -17.73 -0.44
C PRO A 159 14.30 -18.85 -0.76
N SER A 160 14.51 -19.74 0.17
CA SER A 160 15.42 -20.91 0.03
C SER A 160 15.23 -21.75 -1.25
N SER A 161 14.27 -21.38 -2.09
CA SER A 161 14.08 -21.88 -3.46
C SER A 161 15.34 -21.78 -4.32
N ALA A 162 16.13 -20.72 -4.20
CA ALA A 162 17.41 -20.59 -4.92
C ALA A 162 18.43 -21.62 -4.42
N LEU A 163 18.47 -21.82 -3.10
CA LEU A 163 19.30 -22.86 -2.49
C LEU A 163 18.84 -24.27 -2.83
N LEU A 164 17.53 -24.51 -2.92
CA LEU A 164 16.95 -25.79 -3.34
C LEU A 164 17.22 -26.07 -4.84
N LEU A 165 17.14 -25.08 -5.71
CA LEU A 165 17.51 -25.19 -7.11
C LEU A 165 19.00 -25.52 -7.27
N LEU A 166 19.89 -24.81 -6.55
CA LEU A 166 21.32 -25.08 -6.54
C LEU A 166 21.65 -26.49 -6.02
N ALA A 167 21.00 -26.92 -4.94
CA ALA A 167 21.14 -28.27 -4.40
C ALA A 167 20.62 -29.34 -5.38
N GLY A 168 19.51 -29.05 -6.08
CA GLY A 168 18.96 -29.90 -7.12
C GLY A 168 19.92 -30.08 -8.30
N PHE A 169 20.52 -29.00 -8.80
CA PHE A 169 21.51 -29.08 -9.88
C PHE A 169 22.79 -29.79 -9.47
N MET A 170 23.27 -29.62 -8.23
CA MET A 170 24.42 -30.36 -7.72
C MET A 170 24.11 -31.85 -7.59
N GLY A 171 22.93 -32.22 -7.14
CA GLY A 171 22.48 -33.63 -7.04
C GLY A 171 22.45 -34.32 -8.40
N ILE A 172 21.93 -33.66 -9.42
CA ILE A 172 21.90 -34.21 -10.80
C ILE A 172 23.32 -34.37 -11.40
N SER A 173 24.20 -33.41 -11.13
CA SER A 173 25.59 -33.45 -11.61
C SER A 173 26.41 -34.58 -10.98
N LEU A 174 26.16 -34.87 -9.70
CA LEU A 174 26.82 -35.97 -8.98
C LEU A 174 26.29 -37.35 -9.43
N HIS A 175 24.99 -37.44 -9.76
CA HIS A 175 24.41 -38.69 -10.26
C HIS A 175 24.94 -39.06 -11.64
N ARG A 176 25.13 -38.09 -12.56
CA ARG A 176 25.70 -38.31 -13.90
C ARG A 176 27.16 -38.77 -13.91
N ARG A 177 27.94 -38.56 -12.83
CA ARG A 177 29.34 -38.99 -12.73
C ARG A 177 29.48 -40.40 -12.18
N ARG A 178 28.41 -41.04 -11.72
CA ARG A 178 28.41 -42.42 -11.20
C ARG A 178 27.78 -43.47 -12.13
N ALA A 179 27.25 -43.05 -13.28
CA ALA A 179 26.75 -43.89 -14.36
C ALA A 179 27.77 -43.91 -15.52
#